data_6f96fac8cd9cd2b079946921f7bd92f3
#
_entry.id   6f96fac8cd9cd2b079946921f7bd92f3
#
_cell.length_a   1.000
_cell.length_b   1.000
_cell.length_c   1.000
_cell.angle_alpha   90.00
_cell.angle_beta   90.00
_cell.angle_gamma   90.00
#
_symmetry.space_group_name_H-M   'P 1'
#
loop_
_entity.id
_entity.type
_entity.pdbx_description
1 polymer ?
#
loop_
_entity_poly.entity_id
_entity_poly.type
_entity_poly.pdbx_seq_one_letter_code
_entity_poly.pdbx_strand_id
1 'polypeptide(L)'
;MADNAKLTRAADNIRVLAASMVEKAKSGHPGGAMGGADFINVLYTEFLRYDPDDLRYPFRDRLFLDPGHMSPMLYSTLALAGNYTMDDLKAFRQWGSCTPGHPEVDVLRGVENTSGPLGQGHAMALGAAIAERFMVARFGQWQAHKTYAYISDGAVQEEISQGVGRIAGHLGLSNLIMYYDSNNIQLSTKVDEVDTEDVGAKYKAWGWNVLHVDGQSVDEIRAALRTAGAETERPTIIIGRTVMGKGAVAADGTSYENKVSTHGQPLSAAGADIAATVKHLGGDPENPFTVFEESKEIYAARREELRAWVKAQKAVEAEWRSANKELARKLDMFLASELPAIDYKSIEMKADSATRAASATVLGVLAERVENMIVASADLSNSDKTDGFLKKTKAFTKGDFSGKFFQAGVSELTMACIMNGMALHGGVIPACGTFFVFSDYMKPAVRLSALMHLHVIYIWTHDSFRVGEDGPTHQPIEHEA
;
A
#
# COMPACT_ATOMS: atom_id res chain seq x y z
N MET A 1 -3.10 -1.64 26.79
CA MET A 1 -2.32 -0.60 26.11
C MET A 1 -0.97 -0.49 26.77
N ALA A 2 0.08 -0.43 25.98
CA ALA A 2 1.43 -0.28 26.49
C ALA A 2 1.64 1.11 27.13
N ASP A 3 2.58 1.21 28.07
CA ASP A 3 3.01 2.47 28.65
C ASP A 3 3.67 3.35 27.59
N ASN A 4 3.33 4.63 27.55
CA ASN A 4 3.87 5.59 26.57
C ASN A 4 5.39 5.69 26.63
N ALA A 5 5.99 5.65 27.83
CA ALA A 5 7.44 5.68 27.97
C ALA A 5 8.11 4.47 27.30
N LYS A 6 7.54 3.28 27.46
CA LYS A 6 8.03 2.07 26.79
C LYS A 6 7.83 2.14 25.25
N LEU A 7 6.71 2.70 24.78
CA LEU A 7 6.48 2.89 23.35
C LEU A 7 7.49 3.87 22.74
N THR A 8 7.78 4.97 23.42
CA THR A 8 8.84 5.91 22.98
C THR A 8 10.20 5.20 22.90
N ARG A 9 10.55 4.39 23.93
CA ARG A 9 11.80 3.61 23.90
C ARG A 9 11.84 2.59 22.74
N ALA A 10 10.73 1.95 22.44
CA ALA A 10 10.65 1.03 21.27
C ALA A 10 10.78 1.80 19.94
N ALA A 11 10.23 3.01 19.84
CA ALA A 11 10.45 3.88 18.67
C ALA A 11 11.92 4.31 18.56
N ASP A 12 12.58 4.60 19.67
CA ASP A 12 14.03 4.90 19.68
C ASP A 12 14.85 3.70 19.24
N ASN A 13 14.44 2.48 19.58
CA ASN A 13 15.09 1.27 19.06
C ASN A 13 14.96 1.16 17.53
N ILE A 14 13.78 1.46 16.97
CA ILE A 14 13.59 1.52 15.50
C ILE A 14 14.53 2.56 14.89
N ARG A 15 14.68 3.75 15.49
CA ARG A 15 15.59 4.81 15.04
C ARG A 15 17.05 4.35 15.03
N VAL A 16 17.48 3.71 16.11
CA VAL A 16 18.86 3.19 16.24
C VAL A 16 19.13 2.14 15.16
N LEU A 17 18.22 1.16 14.99
CA LEU A 17 18.38 0.12 13.98
C LEU A 17 18.40 0.70 12.57
N ALA A 18 17.46 1.60 12.25
CA ALA A 18 17.36 2.24 10.93
C ALA A 18 18.61 3.05 10.58
N ALA A 19 19.07 3.89 11.49
CA ALA A 19 20.29 4.67 11.29
C ALA A 19 21.53 3.77 11.12
N SER A 20 21.63 2.71 11.93
CA SER A 20 22.75 1.77 11.90
C SER A 20 22.78 0.90 10.63
N MET A 21 21.61 0.52 10.10
CA MET A 21 21.49 -0.15 8.79
C MET A 21 22.10 0.70 7.68
N VAL A 22 21.66 1.97 7.60
CA VAL A 22 22.12 2.93 6.59
C VAL A 22 23.61 3.24 6.75
N GLU A 23 24.06 3.44 8.00
CA GLU A 23 25.47 3.71 8.29
C GLU A 23 26.36 2.53 7.87
N LYS A 24 25.97 1.29 8.21
CA LYS A 24 26.72 0.08 7.84
C LYS A 24 26.76 -0.12 6.32
N ALA A 25 25.66 0.13 5.62
CA ALA A 25 25.60 0.01 4.17
C ALA A 25 26.30 1.15 3.43
N LYS A 26 26.67 2.23 4.12
CA LYS A 26 27.21 3.47 3.53
C LYS A 26 26.27 4.07 2.46
N SER A 27 25.00 3.74 2.51
CA SER A 27 23.99 4.15 1.54
C SER A 27 22.59 3.96 2.11
N GLY A 28 21.69 4.91 1.85
CA GLY A 28 20.27 4.80 2.24
C GLY A 28 19.72 6.11 2.81
N HIS A 29 18.50 6.02 3.38
CA HIS A 29 17.70 7.16 3.79
C HIS A 29 17.35 7.03 5.28
N PRO A 30 18.16 7.56 6.21
CA PRO A 30 17.87 7.42 7.64
C PRO A 30 16.84 8.41 8.14
N GLY A 31 16.78 9.63 7.59
CA GLY A 31 16.06 10.75 8.19
C GLY A 31 14.56 10.52 8.33
N GLY A 32 13.86 10.19 7.24
CA GLY A 32 12.43 9.86 7.28
C GLY A 32 12.16 8.60 8.11
N ALA A 33 13.02 7.57 7.99
CA ALA A 33 12.91 6.34 8.77
C ALA A 33 12.98 6.60 10.29
N MET A 34 13.78 7.56 10.73
CA MET A 34 13.86 7.98 12.13
C MET A 34 12.63 8.83 12.54
N GLY A 35 12.13 9.68 11.63
CA GLY A 35 10.98 10.54 11.87
C GLY A 35 9.68 9.78 12.07
N GLY A 36 9.45 8.75 11.26
CA GLY A 36 8.22 7.95 11.27
C GLY A 36 8.14 6.85 12.33
N ALA A 37 9.20 6.67 13.12
CA ALA A 37 9.31 5.55 14.05
C ALA A 37 8.19 5.49 15.11
N ASP A 38 7.68 6.62 15.59
CA ASP A 38 6.60 6.65 16.57
C ASP A 38 5.30 6.09 16.00
N PHE A 39 4.90 6.56 14.82
CA PHE A 39 3.67 6.09 14.19
C PHE A 39 3.71 4.59 13.87
N ILE A 40 4.78 4.13 13.20
CA ILE A 40 4.87 2.72 12.80
C ILE A 40 4.89 1.80 14.02
N ASN A 41 5.59 2.22 15.11
CA ASN A 41 5.63 1.48 16.35
C ASN A 41 4.25 1.36 17.00
N VAL A 42 3.52 2.47 17.13
CA VAL A 42 2.15 2.45 17.69
C VAL A 42 1.21 1.61 16.82
N LEU A 43 1.31 1.72 15.49
CA LEU A 43 0.49 0.94 14.57
C LEU A 43 0.70 -0.57 14.79
N TYR A 44 1.94 -1.04 14.80
CA TYR A 44 2.25 -2.47 14.94
C TYR A 44 1.97 -3.02 16.33
N THR A 45 2.20 -2.22 17.37
CA THR A 45 2.07 -2.69 18.75
C THR A 45 0.65 -2.61 19.31
N GLU A 46 -0.24 -1.79 18.72
CA GLU A 46 -1.58 -1.61 19.27
C GLU A 46 -2.74 -1.79 18.26
N PHE A 47 -2.52 -1.59 16.96
CA PHE A 47 -3.64 -1.49 16.01
C PHE A 47 -3.63 -2.56 14.92
N LEU A 48 -2.54 -2.72 14.18
CA LEU A 48 -2.46 -3.61 13.03
C LEU A 48 -2.72 -5.07 13.43
N ARG A 49 -3.72 -5.70 12.82
CA ARG A 49 -4.15 -7.06 13.12
C ARG A 49 -3.68 -8.02 12.03
N TYR A 50 -2.87 -8.98 12.39
CA TYR A 50 -2.36 -10.01 11.49
C TYR A 50 -2.12 -11.30 12.27
N ASP A 51 -1.94 -12.41 11.57
CA ASP A 51 -1.53 -13.68 12.20
C ASP A 51 0.00 -13.68 12.32
N PRO A 52 0.57 -13.61 13.54
CA PRO A 52 2.03 -13.57 13.71
C PRO A 52 2.71 -14.91 13.39
N ASP A 53 1.94 -15.99 13.27
CA ASP A 53 2.42 -17.32 12.95
C ASP A 53 2.13 -17.72 11.48
N ASP A 54 1.24 -16.95 10.78
CA ASP A 54 0.97 -17.08 9.33
C ASP A 54 0.67 -15.71 8.70
N LEU A 55 1.72 -15.02 8.27
CA LEU A 55 1.60 -13.68 7.67
C LEU A 55 0.79 -13.64 6.36
N ARG A 56 0.43 -14.81 5.80
CA ARG A 56 -0.45 -14.90 4.63
C ARG A 56 -1.94 -14.99 4.98
N TYR A 57 -2.31 -15.00 6.28
CA TYR A 57 -3.72 -15.06 6.66
C TYR A 57 -4.55 -14.03 5.87
N PRO A 58 -5.55 -14.43 5.07
CA PRO A 58 -6.15 -13.57 4.06
C PRO A 58 -6.95 -12.40 4.65
N PHE A 59 -7.48 -12.53 5.86
CA PHE A 59 -8.33 -11.55 6.54
C PHE A 59 -7.57 -10.67 7.55
N ARG A 60 -6.27 -10.46 7.32
CA ARG A 60 -5.41 -9.57 8.09
C ARG A 60 -5.57 -8.12 7.64
N ASP A 61 -5.31 -7.17 8.53
CA ASP A 61 -5.00 -5.81 8.13
C ASP A 61 -3.71 -5.78 7.30
N ARG A 62 -3.60 -4.82 6.39
CA ARG A 62 -2.42 -4.66 5.51
C ARG A 62 -1.82 -3.29 5.66
N LEU A 63 -0.49 -3.19 5.64
CA LEU A 63 0.25 -1.94 5.57
C LEU A 63 1.02 -1.84 4.25
N PHE A 64 0.69 -0.84 3.45
CA PHE A 64 1.42 -0.47 2.25
C PHE A 64 2.38 0.68 2.55
N LEU A 65 3.67 0.47 2.32
CA LEU A 65 4.67 1.53 2.42
C LEU A 65 4.82 2.16 1.03
N ASP A 66 4.44 3.44 0.90
CA ASP A 66 4.63 4.20 -0.36
C ASP A 66 6.06 4.71 -0.50
N PRO A 67 6.64 5.45 0.50
CA PRO A 67 8.00 5.92 0.40
C PRO A 67 9.01 4.77 0.65
N GLY A 68 9.26 3.98 -0.39
CA GLY A 68 10.12 2.79 -0.30
C GLY A 68 11.52 3.08 0.24
N HIS A 69 12.02 4.30 0.08
CA HIS A 69 13.29 4.74 0.67
C HIS A 69 13.29 4.70 2.21
N MET A 70 12.10 4.72 2.84
CA MET A 70 11.96 4.54 4.30
C MET A 70 11.98 3.06 4.73
N SER A 71 12.42 2.16 3.86
CA SER A 71 12.60 0.72 4.14
C SER A 71 13.32 0.41 5.46
N PRO A 72 14.33 1.18 5.94
CA PRO A 72 14.97 0.91 7.22
C PRO A 72 14.00 0.97 8.40
N MET A 73 12.99 1.85 8.36
CA MET A 73 11.92 1.89 9.37
C MET A 73 11.09 0.61 9.34
N LEU A 74 10.65 0.20 8.15
CA LEU A 74 9.82 -1.00 7.98
C LEU A 74 10.57 -2.26 8.43
N TYR A 75 11.81 -2.46 7.95
CA TYR A 75 12.60 -3.65 8.31
C TYR A 75 12.92 -3.69 9.81
N SER A 76 13.25 -2.54 10.42
CA SER A 76 13.47 -2.46 11.86
C SER A 76 12.23 -2.86 12.65
N THR A 77 11.06 -2.36 12.25
CA THR A 77 9.77 -2.70 12.88
C THR A 77 9.44 -4.19 12.71
N LEU A 78 9.62 -4.73 11.51
CA LEU A 78 9.38 -6.14 11.21
C LEU A 78 10.37 -7.06 11.94
N ALA A 79 11.61 -6.60 12.17
CA ALA A 79 12.57 -7.34 12.99
C ALA A 79 12.16 -7.38 14.47
N LEU A 80 11.65 -6.27 15.02
CA LEU A 80 11.09 -6.26 16.38
C LEU A 80 9.83 -7.15 16.47
N ALA A 81 9.03 -7.21 15.42
CA ALA A 81 7.89 -8.13 15.32
C ALA A 81 8.31 -9.61 15.18
N GLY A 82 9.57 -9.89 14.83
CA GLY A 82 10.15 -11.22 14.72
C GLY A 82 10.20 -11.79 13.31
N ASN A 83 9.94 -10.96 12.28
CA ASN A 83 9.88 -11.38 10.88
C ASN A 83 11.24 -11.30 10.16
N TYR A 84 12.18 -10.52 10.73
CA TYR A 84 13.58 -10.42 10.28
C TYR A 84 14.52 -10.63 11.44
N THR A 85 15.72 -11.10 11.15
CA THR A 85 16.82 -11.21 12.13
C THR A 85 17.67 -9.95 12.13
N MET A 86 18.48 -9.77 13.18
CA MET A 86 19.46 -8.65 13.19
C MET A 86 20.53 -8.82 12.11
N ASP A 87 20.82 -10.02 11.68
CA ASP A 87 21.77 -10.27 10.59
C ASP A 87 21.17 -9.90 9.23
N ASP A 88 19.85 -10.06 9.03
CA ASP A 88 19.15 -9.52 7.86
C ASP A 88 19.27 -8.00 7.81
N LEU A 89 19.11 -7.31 8.95
CA LEU A 89 19.27 -5.85 9.02
C LEU A 89 20.71 -5.42 8.73
N LYS A 90 21.71 -6.15 9.23
CA LYS A 90 23.14 -5.89 8.95
C LYS A 90 23.47 -6.09 7.46
N ALA A 91 22.68 -6.89 6.73
CA ALA A 91 22.84 -7.14 5.31
C ALA A 91 22.07 -6.14 4.42
N PHE A 92 21.52 -5.06 4.99
CA PHE A 92 20.79 -4.03 4.25
C PHE A 92 21.57 -3.55 3.02
N ARG A 93 20.90 -3.51 1.86
CA ARG A 93 21.45 -3.14 0.55
C ARG A 93 22.59 -4.01 0.04
N GLN A 94 22.83 -5.18 0.64
CA GLN A 94 23.81 -6.13 0.11
C GLN A 94 23.18 -6.99 -0.99
N TRP A 95 23.96 -7.39 -1.95
CA TRP A 95 23.51 -8.26 -3.04
C TRP A 95 22.96 -9.58 -2.49
N GLY A 96 21.77 -9.95 -2.92
CA GLY A 96 21.10 -11.19 -2.50
C GLY A 96 20.50 -11.15 -1.09
N SER A 97 20.55 -10.01 -0.39
CA SER A 97 19.88 -9.87 0.92
C SER A 97 18.37 -9.74 0.76
N CYS A 98 17.62 -10.12 1.81
CA CYS A 98 16.17 -9.91 1.90
C CYS A 98 15.79 -8.49 2.35
N THR A 99 16.76 -7.59 2.49
CA THR A 99 16.58 -6.18 2.89
C THR A 99 17.13 -5.22 1.83
N PRO A 100 16.59 -5.23 0.59
CA PRO A 100 17.00 -4.27 -0.43
C PRO A 100 16.69 -2.83 0.00
N GLY A 101 17.33 -1.86 -0.66
CA GLY A 101 17.20 -0.44 -0.33
C GLY A 101 15.78 0.12 -0.44
N HIS A 102 14.96 -0.48 -1.28
CA HIS A 102 13.52 -0.25 -1.43
C HIS A 102 12.83 -1.62 -1.35
N PRO A 103 11.74 -1.78 -0.59
CA PRO A 103 11.17 -3.09 -0.33
C PRO A 103 10.62 -3.76 -1.60
N GLU A 104 10.89 -5.03 -1.72
CA GLU A 104 10.19 -5.93 -2.63
C GLU A 104 9.07 -6.66 -1.87
N VAL A 105 7.96 -6.97 -2.56
CA VAL A 105 6.87 -7.73 -1.96
C VAL A 105 7.38 -9.06 -1.39
N ASP A 106 7.18 -9.26 -0.10
CA ASP A 106 7.52 -10.49 0.62
C ASP A 106 6.54 -10.68 1.78
N VAL A 107 5.38 -11.19 1.45
CA VAL A 107 4.30 -11.38 2.43
C VAL A 107 4.71 -12.34 3.55
N LEU A 108 5.64 -13.28 3.27
CA LEU A 108 6.16 -14.19 4.31
C LEU A 108 6.99 -13.48 5.38
N ARG A 109 7.46 -12.26 5.09
CA ARG A 109 8.16 -11.39 6.05
C ARG A 109 7.35 -10.14 6.43
N GLY A 110 6.10 -10.01 5.92
CA GLY A 110 5.20 -8.89 6.25
C GLY A 110 5.37 -7.65 5.36
N VAL A 111 5.99 -7.79 4.18
CA VAL A 111 6.09 -6.73 3.18
C VAL A 111 4.99 -6.92 2.14
N GLU A 112 3.99 -6.03 2.15
CA GLU A 112 2.77 -6.17 1.35
C GLU A 112 2.93 -5.71 -0.11
N ASN A 113 3.92 -4.87 -0.43
CA ASN A 113 4.11 -4.34 -1.78
C ASN A 113 5.57 -4.04 -2.12
N THR A 114 5.92 -4.18 -3.38
CA THR A 114 7.13 -3.57 -3.94
C THR A 114 6.92 -2.06 -4.00
N SER A 115 7.85 -1.31 -3.42
CA SER A 115 7.77 0.14 -3.30
C SER A 115 9.07 0.79 -3.78
N GLY A 116 8.99 2.08 -4.13
CA GLY A 116 10.11 2.86 -4.66
C GLY A 116 9.61 3.99 -5.54
N PRO A 117 8.82 3.70 -6.60
CA PRO A 117 8.11 4.75 -7.31
C PRO A 117 7.03 5.36 -6.41
N LEU A 118 7.25 6.61 -5.97
CA LEU A 118 6.32 7.33 -5.10
C LEU A 118 4.93 7.45 -5.74
N GLY A 119 3.89 7.44 -4.92
CA GLY A 119 2.50 7.49 -5.37
C GLY A 119 1.88 6.12 -5.64
N GLN A 120 2.66 5.14 -6.12
CA GLN A 120 2.10 3.85 -6.48
C GLN A 120 1.74 2.98 -5.27
N GLY A 121 2.46 3.12 -4.15
CA GLY A 121 2.21 2.34 -2.93
C GLY A 121 0.82 2.56 -2.35
N HIS A 122 0.41 3.82 -2.19
CA HIS A 122 -0.92 4.10 -1.67
C HIS A 122 -2.04 3.93 -2.72
N ALA A 123 -1.73 3.98 -4.02
CA ALA A 123 -2.67 3.58 -5.05
C ALA A 123 -2.93 2.06 -5.00
N MET A 124 -1.91 1.25 -4.71
CA MET A 124 -2.10 -0.18 -4.43
C MET A 124 -2.89 -0.41 -3.13
N ALA A 125 -2.66 0.37 -2.08
CA ALA A 125 -3.48 0.32 -0.86
C ALA A 125 -4.96 0.59 -1.14
N LEU A 126 -5.27 1.57 -2.00
CA LEU A 126 -6.63 1.83 -2.47
C LEU A 126 -7.23 0.61 -3.17
N GLY A 127 -6.46 -0.05 -4.04
CA GLY A 127 -6.89 -1.28 -4.71
C GLY A 127 -7.21 -2.41 -3.74
N ALA A 128 -6.36 -2.62 -2.73
CA ALA A 128 -6.61 -3.61 -1.68
C ALA A 128 -7.89 -3.28 -0.88
N ALA A 129 -8.12 -2.00 -0.56
CA ALA A 129 -9.33 -1.57 0.14
C ALA A 129 -10.61 -1.80 -0.68
N ILE A 130 -10.56 -1.61 -2.01
CA ILE A 130 -11.69 -1.92 -2.91
C ILE A 130 -11.94 -3.44 -2.96
N ALA A 131 -10.87 -4.24 -3.09
CA ALA A 131 -10.98 -5.70 -3.11
C ALA A 131 -11.59 -6.24 -1.80
N GLU A 132 -11.20 -5.70 -0.66
CA GLU A 132 -11.79 -6.06 0.63
C GLU A 132 -13.29 -5.74 0.66
N ARG A 133 -13.73 -4.55 0.24
CA ARG A 133 -15.17 -4.20 0.14
C ARG A 133 -15.93 -5.14 -0.79
N PHE A 134 -15.34 -5.52 -1.92
CA PHE A 134 -15.89 -6.49 -2.84
C PHE A 134 -16.09 -7.87 -2.19
N MET A 135 -15.10 -8.34 -1.45
CA MET A 135 -15.16 -9.62 -0.74
C MET A 135 -16.19 -9.57 0.41
N VAL A 136 -16.21 -8.50 1.19
CA VAL A 136 -17.16 -8.29 2.29
C VAL A 136 -18.61 -8.27 1.77
N ALA A 137 -18.88 -7.62 0.63
CA ALA A 137 -20.20 -7.57 0.02
C ALA A 137 -20.74 -8.97 -0.36
N ARG A 138 -19.87 -9.96 -0.55
CA ARG A 138 -20.23 -11.34 -0.94
C ARG A 138 -20.24 -12.32 0.22
N PHE A 139 -19.32 -12.18 1.13
CA PHE A 139 -19.05 -13.19 2.17
C PHE A 139 -19.33 -12.69 3.59
N GLY A 140 -19.67 -11.41 3.75
CA GLY A 140 -20.11 -10.84 5.03
C GLY A 140 -19.02 -10.13 5.83
N GLN A 141 -19.46 -9.39 6.83
CA GLN A 141 -18.63 -8.49 7.65
C GLN A 141 -17.62 -9.20 8.56
N TRP A 142 -17.76 -10.49 8.78
CA TRP A 142 -16.86 -11.26 9.65
C TRP A 142 -15.40 -11.22 9.19
N GLN A 143 -15.15 -11.04 7.89
CA GLN A 143 -13.83 -10.97 7.27
C GLN A 143 -13.30 -9.55 7.08
N ALA A 144 -14.08 -8.53 7.47
CA ALA A 144 -13.70 -7.15 7.26
C ALA A 144 -12.40 -6.80 7.97
N HIS A 145 -11.51 -6.11 7.26
CA HIS A 145 -10.22 -5.67 7.76
C HIS A 145 -9.83 -4.31 7.20
N LYS A 146 -8.82 -3.68 7.79
CA LYS A 146 -8.35 -2.36 7.37
C LYS A 146 -7.16 -2.46 6.44
N THR A 147 -7.04 -1.48 5.57
CA THR A 147 -5.85 -1.23 4.77
C THR A 147 -5.23 0.08 5.22
N TYR A 148 -3.96 0.02 5.59
CA TYR A 148 -3.17 1.17 5.98
C TYR A 148 -2.19 1.53 4.85
N ALA A 149 -1.95 2.81 4.64
CA ALA A 149 -0.89 3.29 3.78
C ALA A 149 -0.05 4.33 4.51
N TYR A 150 1.26 4.20 4.44
CA TYR A 150 2.21 5.21 4.91
C TYR A 150 2.70 6.00 3.71
N ILE A 151 2.52 7.32 3.72
CA ILE A 151 2.90 8.23 2.62
C ILE A 151 3.77 9.37 3.13
N SER A 152 4.49 10.03 2.23
CA SER A 152 5.43 11.12 2.52
C SER A 152 5.13 12.38 1.71
N ASP A 153 5.86 13.45 1.97
CA ASP A 153 5.76 14.72 1.22
C ASP A 153 5.87 14.49 -0.30
N GLY A 154 6.87 13.73 -0.75
CA GLY A 154 7.03 13.43 -2.17
C GLY A 154 5.89 12.56 -2.74
N ALA A 155 5.35 11.63 -1.94
CA ALA A 155 4.20 10.83 -2.37
C ALA A 155 2.94 11.67 -2.60
N VAL A 156 2.71 12.70 -1.78
CA VAL A 156 1.56 13.60 -1.93
C VAL A 156 1.69 14.49 -3.17
N GLN A 157 2.92 14.84 -3.56
CA GLN A 157 3.18 15.66 -4.75
C GLN A 157 2.99 14.92 -6.07
N GLU A 158 3.12 13.59 -6.08
CA GLU A 158 2.90 12.79 -7.29
C GLU A 158 1.46 12.93 -7.80
N GLU A 159 1.28 13.13 -9.11
CA GLU A 159 -0.03 13.34 -9.74
C GLU A 159 -0.99 12.16 -9.51
N ILE A 160 -0.49 10.96 -9.40
CA ILE A 160 -1.28 9.77 -9.09
C ILE A 160 -2.05 9.90 -7.77
N SER A 161 -1.52 10.67 -6.82
CA SER A 161 -2.14 10.90 -5.50
C SER A 161 -3.46 11.66 -5.60
N GLN A 162 -3.63 12.49 -6.65
CA GLN A 162 -4.89 13.15 -6.97
C GLN A 162 -5.97 12.11 -7.32
N GLY A 163 -5.62 11.14 -8.15
CA GLY A 163 -6.49 10.02 -8.52
C GLY A 163 -6.90 9.20 -7.31
N VAL A 164 -5.93 8.84 -6.44
CA VAL A 164 -6.18 8.08 -5.21
C VAL A 164 -7.13 8.83 -4.28
N GLY A 165 -6.83 10.10 -3.98
CA GLY A 165 -7.64 10.91 -3.07
C GLY A 165 -9.08 11.04 -3.55
N ARG A 166 -9.27 11.39 -4.82
CA ARG A 166 -10.58 11.54 -5.46
C ARG A 166 -11.39 10.24 -5.44
N ILE A 167 -10.79 9.14 -5.86
CA ILE A 167 -11.51 7.84 -5.99
C ILE A 167 -11.89 7.29 -4.61
N ALA A 168 -10.97 7.30 -3.65
CA ALA A 168 -11.25 6.78 -2.31
C ALA A 168 -12.36 7.57 -1.60
N GLY A 169 -12.33 8.91 -1.70
CA GLY A 169 -13.39 9.77 -1.16
C GLY A 169 -14.73 9.55 -1.85
N HIS A 170 -14.74 9.46 -3.19
CA HIS A 170 -15.95 9.18 -3.98
C HIS A 170 -16.62 7.85 -3.59
N LEU A 171 -15.82 6.79 -3.41
CA LEU A 171 -16.32 5.48 -3.04
C LEU A 171 -16.61 5.33 -1.53
N GLY A 172 -16.20 6.29 -0.70
CA GLY A 172 -16.41 6.25 0.74
C GLY A 172 -15.71 5.08 1.44
N LEU A 173 -14.44 4.84 1.12
CA LEU A 173 -13.69 3.65 1.57
C LEU A 173 -13.20 3.79 3.02
N SER A 174 -14.10 3.61 3.98
CA SER A 174 -13.80 3.72 5.42
C SER A 174 -12.84 2.65 5.96
N ASN A 175 -12.51 1.65 5.16
CA ASN A 175 -11.50 0.66 5.47
C ASN A 175 -10.07 1.09 5.06
N LEU A 176 -9.92 2.22 4.35
CA LEU A 176 -8.62 2.82 3.99
C LEU A 176 -8.23 3.91 4.99
N ILE A 177 -7.08 3.74 5.62
CA ILE A 177 -6.47 4.69 6.56
C ILE A 177 -5.08 5.04 6.06
N MET A 178 -4.85 6.31 5.72
CA MET A 178 -3.54 6.79 5.30
C MET A 178 -2.89 7.61 6.40
N TYR A 179 -1.60 7.42 6.62
CA TYR A 179 -0.77 8.29 7.44
C TYR A 179 0.17 9.06 6.53
N TYR A 180 0.06 10.37 6.57
CA TYR A 180 0.95 11.28 5.88
C TYR A 180 2.02 11.81 6.84
N ASP A 181 3.26 11.40 6.60
CA ASP A 181 4.46 11.89 7.27
C ASP A 181 4.83 13.25 6.69
N SER A 182 4.38 14.31 7.36
CA SER A 182 4.57 15.68 6.94
C SER A 182 5.73 16.30 7.73
N ASN A 183 6.93 16.31 7.14
CA ASN A 183 8.15 16.79 7.81
C ASN A 183 8.82 17.98 7.12
N ASN A 184 8.28 18.44 6.00
CA ASN A 184 8.76 19.58 5.21
C ASN A 184 10.17 19.36 4.58
N ILE A 185 10.70 18.14 4.52
CA ILE A 185 12.04 17.84 3.99
C ILE A 185 11.96 16.85 2.85
N GLN A 186 12.54 17.21 1.72
CA GLN A 186 12.72 16.37 0.55
C GLN A 186 14.21 16.04 0.34
N LEU A 187 14.52 15.31 -0.73
CA LEU A 187 15.90 14.86 -0.99
C LEU A 187 16.88 16.02 -1.20
N SER A 188 16.44 17.10 -1.84
CA SER A 188 17.31 18.23 -2.21
C SER A 188 16.79 19.59 -1.76
N THR A 189 15.52 19.68 -1.33
CA THR A 189 14.86 20.95 -0.97
C THR A 189 13.95 20.78 0.25
N LYS A 190 13.34 21.86 0.69
CA LYS A 190 12.18 21.83 1.57
C LYS A 190 10.89 21.85 0.72
N VAL A 191 9.82 21.32 1.29
CA VAL A 191 8.50 21.30 0.63
C VAL A 191 8.02 22.72 0.33
N ASP A 192 8.15 23.65 1.28
CA ASP A 192 7.71 25.05 1.15
C ASP A 192 8.49 25.84 0.09
N GLU A 193 9.56 25.30 -0.47
CA GLU A 193 10.27 25.87 -1.63
C GLU A 193 9.62 25.47 -2.97
N VAL A 194 8.80 24.42 -3.00
CA VAL A 194 8.22 23.87 -4.24
C VAL A 194 6.70 23.75 -4.20
N ASP A 195 6.08 23.70 -3.02
CA ASP A 195 4.66 23.47 -2.84
C ASP A 195 4.12 24.23 -1.62
N THR A 196 2.94 24.84 -1.79
CA THR A 196 2.24 25.59 -0.73
C THR A 196 0.81 25.08 -0.55
N GLU A 197 0.50 23.87 -1.04
CA GLU A 197 -0.84 23.30 -0.92
C GLU A 197 -1.23 23.03 0.54
N ASP A 198 -2.48 23.33 0.87
CA ASP A 198 -3.13 22.79 2.07
C ASP A 198 -3.64 21.38 1.76
N VAL A 199 -2.81 20.39 2.04
CA VAL A 199 -3.12 18.97 1.81
C VAL A 199 -4.37 18.56 2.59
N GLY A 200 -4.54 19.05 3.83
CA GLY A 200 -5.72 18.75 4.65
C GLY A 200 -7.01 19.27 3.99
N ALA A 201 -7.01 20.51 3.53
CA ALA A 201 -8.15 21.08 2.82
C ALA A 201 -8.46 20.35 1.52
N LYS A 202 -7.43 19.95 0.77
CA LYS A 202 -7.55 19.17 -0.47
C LYS A 202 -8.23 17.81 -0.24
N TYR A 203 -7.76 17.03 0.72
CA TYR A 203 -8.37 15.74 1.06
C TYR A 203 -9.79 15.90 1.63
N LYS A 204 -10.03 16.95 2.42
CA LYS A 204 -11.37 17.28 2.93
C LYS A 204 -12.35 17.58 1.77
N ALA A 205 -11.91 18.31 0.74
CA ALA A 205 -12.71 18.58 -0.45
C ALA A 205 -13.06 17.31 -1.24
N TRP A 206 -12.21 16.27 -1.18
CA TRP A 206 -12.50 14.95 -1.75
C TRP A 206 -13.39 14.06 -0.86
N GLY A 207 -13.84 14.55 0.30
CA GLY A 207 -14.74 13.83 1.20
C GLY A 207 -14.06 12.90 2.19
N TRP A 208 -12.77 13.12 2.48
CA TRP A 208 -12.03 12.36 3.49
C TRP A 208 -12.30 12.89 4.91
N ASN A 209 -12.19 11.99 5.88
CA ASN A 209 -11.97 12.35 7.28
C ASN A 209 -10.50 12.74 7.45
N VAL A 210 -10.23 13.98 7.87
CA VAL A 210 -8.88 14.54 7.99
C VAL A 210 -8.55 14.78 9.44
N LEU A 211 -7.48 14.18 9.92
CA LEU A 211 -7.00 14.32 11.31
C LEU A 211 -5.57 14.88 11.28
N HIS A 212 -5.27 15.82 12.16
CA HIS A 212 -3.93 16.38 12.35
C HIS A 212 -3.39 15.95 13.69
N VAL A 213 -2.13 15.53 13.76
CA VAL A 213 -1.47 15.08 14.97
C VAL A 213 -0.01 15.55 15.03
N ASP A 214 0.50 15.72 16.23
CA ASP A 214 1.93 15.65 16.45
C ASP A 214 2.38 14.20 16.23
N GLY A 215 3.13 13.97 15.14
CA GLY A 215 3.60 12.64 14.74
C GLY A 215 4.62 12.02 15.67
N GLN A 216 4.97 12.69 16.77
CA GLN A 216 5.83 12.20 17.85
C GLN A 216 5.07 11.96 19.15
N SER A 217 3.79 12.34 19.20
CA SER A 217 2.92 12.14 20.36
C SER A 217 2.21 10.79 20.28
N VAL A 218 2.65 9.84 21.08
CA VAL A 218 2.01 8.51 21.21
C VAL A 218 0.51 8.64 21.46
N ASP A 219 0.09 9.58 22.32
CA ASP A 219 -1.31 9.76 22.67
C ASP A 219 -2.14 10.31 21.51
N GLU A 220 -1.60 11.28 20.74
CA GLU A 220 -2.30 11.83 19.58
C GLU A 220 -2.39 10.82 18.44
N ILE A 221 -1.30 10.10 18.14
CA ILE A 221 -1.29 9.01 17.17
C ILE A 221 -2.33 7.95 17.54
N ARG A 222 -2.35 7.53 18.79
CA ARG A 222 -3.31 6.54 19.32
C ARG A 222 -4.75 7.02 19.21
N ALA A 223 -5.02 8.27 19.55
CA ALA A 223 -6.35 8.87 19.46
C ALA A 223 -6.82 8.95 17.98
N ALA A 224 -5.94 9.35 17.08
CA ALA A 224 -6.24 9.43 15.65
C ALA A 224 -6.50 8.04 15.04
N LEU A 225 -5.69 7.04 15.36
CA LEU A 225 -5.89 5.66 14.89
C LEU A 225 -7.21 5.06 15.41
N ARG A 226 -7.62 5.36 16.63
CA ARG A 226 -8.94 4.97 17.16
C ARG A 226 -10.07 5.65 16.40
N THR A 227 -9.96 6.96 16.17
CA THR A 227 -10.95 7.73 15.41
C THR A 227 -11.07 7.20 13.99
N ALA A 228 -9.94 6.97 13.31
CA ALA A 228 -9.90 6.38 11.98
C ALA A 228 -10.49 4.96 11.93
N GLY A 229 -10.19 4.15 12.96
CA GLY A 229 -10.76 2.79 13.08
C GLY A 229 -12.27 2.75 13.26
N ALA A 230 -12.85 3.78 13.91
CA ALA A 230 -14.27 3.92 14.15
C ALA A 230 -15.04 4.60 12.99
N GLU A 231 -14.36 5.24 12.04
CA GLU A 231 -15.00 5.86 10.86
C GLU A 231 -15.61 4.77 9.97
N THR A 232 -16.87 4.97 9.55
CA THR A 232 -17.62 3.97 8.81
C THR A 232 -18.05 4.40 7.40
N GLU A 233 -17.89 5.68 7.05
CA GLU A 233 -18.43 6.25 5.80
C GLU A 233 -17.34 6.81 4.87
N ARG A 234 -16.18 7.20 5.40
CA ARG A 234 -15.16 7.94 4.68
C ARG A 234 -13.78 7.32 4.88
N PRO A 235 -12.90 7.36 3.88
CA PRO A 235 -11.48 7.11 4.12
C PRO A 235 -10.91 8.16 5.08
N THR A 236 -9.88 7.80 5.85
CA THR A 236 -9.23 8.71 6.78
C THR A 236 -7.78 8.97 6.37
N ILE A 237 -7.39 10.24 6.36
CA ILE A 237 -5.99 10.64 6.32
C ILE A 237 -5.60 11.25 7.68
N ILE A 238 -4.52 10.73 8.26
CA ILE A 238 -3.89 11.25 9.47
C ILE A 238 -2.64 12.00 9.03
N ILE A 239 -2.63 13.32 9.15
CA ILE A 239 -1.49 14.18 8.81
C ILE A 239 -0.65 14.33 10.08
N GLY A 240 0.47 13.62 10.15
CA GLY A 240 1.38 13.64 11.28
C GLY A 240 2.55 14.59 11.01
N ARG A 241 2.66 15.63 11.81
CA ARG A 241 3.84 16.48 11.79
C ARG A 241 5.02 15.75 12.44
N THR A 242 6.03 15.41 11.66
CA THR A 242 7.20 14.68 12.13
C THR A 242 8.48 15.50 12.03
N VAL A 243 9.58 14.93 12.52
CA VAL A 243 10.90 15.57 12.52
C VAL A 243 11.87 14.70 11.74
N MET A 244 12.37 15.22 10.62
CA MET A 244 13.39 14.55 9.81
C MET A 244 14.64 14.29 10.63
N GLY A 245 15.11 13.03 10.67
CA GLY A 245 16.30 12.66 11.45
C GLY A 245 16.11 12.79 12.96
N LYS A 246 14.92 12.49 13.46
CA LYS A 246 14.58 12.57 14.91
C LYS A 246 15.60 11.88 15.78
N GLY A 247 16.18 12.63 16.73
CA GLY A 247 17.19 12.14 17.66
C GLY A 247 18.62 12.17 17.11
N ALA A 248 18.85 12.60 15.87
CA ALA A 248 20.19 12.78 15.35
C ALA A 248 20.92 13.94 16.04
N VAL A 249 22.19 13.73 16.41
CA VAL A 249 23.04 14.73 17.05
C VAL A 249 24.44 14.80 16.40
N ALA A 250 25.08 15.94 16.55
CA ALA A 250 26.49 16.11 16.22
C ALA A 250 27.38 15.54 17.33
N ALA A 251 28.69 15.50 17.11
CA ALA A 251 29.67 14.95 18.07
C ALA A 251 29.69 15.68 19.43
N ASP A 252 29.31 16.95 19.46
CA ASP A 252 29.18 17.77 20.67
C ASP A 252 27.82 17.63 21.35
N GLY A 253 26.93 16.78 20.83
CA GLY A 253 25.60 16.56 21.36
C GLY A 253 24.55 17.59 20.91
N THR A 254 24.88 18.55 20.05
CA THR A 254 23.89 19.48 19.49
C THR A 254 22.96 18.76 18.52
N SER A 255 21.66 19.16 18.48
CA SER A 255 20.68 18.56 17.58
C SER A 255 21.08 18.70 16.11
N TYR A 256 20.97 17.60 15.38
CA TYR A 256 21.16 17.55 13.93
C TYR A 256 19.85 17.23 13.17
N GLU A 257 18.72 17.41 13.82
CA GLU A 257 17.38 17.20 13.28
C GLU A 257 17.01 18.24 12.19
N ASN A 258 16.03 17.91 11.35
CA ASN A 258 15.51 18.79 10.30
C ASN A 258 16.57 19.30 9.29
N LYS A 259 17.57 18.51 9.02
CA LYS A 259 18.57 18.82 7.98
C LYS A 259 18.25 18.04 6.71
N VAL A 260 18.21 18.73 5.55
CA VAL A 260 18.04 18.11 4.24
C VAL A 260 19.06 16.99 4.00
N SER A 261 20.31 17.20 4.45
CA SER A 261 21.37 16.19 4.31
C SER A 261 21.07 14.86 5.01
N THR A 262 20.23 14.82 6.04
CA THR A 262 19.87 13.55 6.72
C THR A 262 18.83 12.74 5.93
N HIS A 263 18.23 13.31 4.91
CA HIS A 263 17.20 12.60 4.13
C HIS A 263 17.78 11.37 3.41
N GLY A 264 18.82 11.54 2.59
CA GLY A 264 19.31 10.51 1.65
C GLY A 264 20.77 10.11 1.81
N GLN A 265 21.38 10.36 2.97
CA GLN A 265 22.76 10.01 3.25
C GLN A 265 22.92 9.35 4.62
N PRO A 266 23.94 8.47 4.82
CA PRO A 266 24.33 8.03 6.15
C PRO A 266 24.55 9.23 7.08
N LEU A 267 24.22 9.11 8.35
CA LEU A 267 24.31 10.23 9.30
C LEU A 267 25.71 10.81 9.37
N SER A 268 26.75 9.95 9.33
CA SER A 268 28.15 10.41 9.31
C SER A 268 28.49 11.24 8.06
N ALA A 269 27.98 10.83 6.89
CA ALA A 269 28.18 11.58 5.63
C ALA A 269 27.35 12.87 5.60
N ALA A 270 26.20 12.90 6.28
CA ALA A 270 25.35 14.07 6.40
C ALA A 270 25.93 15.15 7.33
N GLY A 271 26.89 14.81 8.19
CA GLY A 271 27.52 15.70 9.16
C GLY A 271 27.06 15.51 10.61
N ALA A 272 26.20 14.53 10.89
CA ALA A 272 25.87 14.09 12.24
C ALA A 272 26.92 13.07 12.74
N ASP A 273 26.86 12.75 14.03
CA ASP A 273 27.71 11.69 14.62
C ASP A 273 26.85 10.48 14.95
N ILE A 274 27.15 9.34 14.33
CA ILE A 274 26.34 8.12 14.50
C ILE A 274 26.49 7.53 15.92
N ALA A 275 27.71 7.54 16.50
CA ALA A 275 27.92 7.00 17.82
C ALA A 275 27.23 7.86 18.89
N ALA A 276 27.36 9.17 18.78
CA ALA A 276 26.65 10.11 19.65
C ALA A 276 25.11 9.97 19.50
N THR A 277 24.62 9.83 18.26
CA THR A 277 23.19 9.62 17.97
C THR A 277 22.66 8.33 18.60
N VAL A 278 23.35 7.20 18.41
CA VAL A 278 22.99 5.91 19.01
C VAL A 278 22.93 6.03 20.55
N LYS A 279 23.95 6.64 21.15
CA LYS A 279 24.01 6.88 22.59
C LYS A 279 22.90 7.81 23.07
N HIS A 280 22.62 8.89 22.32
CA HIS A 280 21.51 9.84 22.63
C HIS A 280 20.16 9.14 22.66
N LEU A 281 19.93 8.22 21.72
CA LEU A 281 18.71 7.40 21.66
C LEU A 281 18.73 6.21 22.65
N GLY A 282 19.77 6.13 23.51
CA GLY A 282 19.89 5.11 24.56
C GLY A 282 20.30 3.74 24.08
N GLY A 283 20.90 3.64 22.88
CA GLY A 283 21.54 2.45 22.36
C GLY A 283 23.01 2.34 22.74
N ASP A 284 23.63 1.20 22.40
CA ASP A 284 25.06 0.96 22.56
C ASP A 284 25.76 1.17 21.19
N PRO A 285 26.62 2.19 21.06
CA PRO A 285 27.36 2.43 19.81
C PRO A 285 28.25 1.27 19.37
N GLU A 286 28.75 0.45 20.30
CA GLU A 286 29.55 -0.72 19.97
C GLU A 286 28.71 -1.90 19.48
N ASN A 287 27.41 -1.95 19.88
CA ASN A 287 26.45 -2.99 19.49
C ASN A 287 25.10 -2.41 19.08
N PRO A 288 25.06 -1.58 18.00
CA PRO A 288 23.85 -0.82 17.67
C PRO A 288 22.69 -1.70 17.16
N PHE A 289 22.96 -2.94 16.76
CA PHE A 289 21.90 -3.91 16.36
C PHE A 289 21.37 -4.71 17.57
N THR A 290 21.16 -4.01 18.69
CA THR A 290 20.60 -4.61 19.92
C THR A 290 19.13 -4.26 20.05
N VAL A 291 18.30 -5.25 20.39
CA VAL A 291 16.89 -5.02 20.73
C VAL A 291 16.79 -4.56 22.18
N PHE A 292 16.17 -3.41 22.41
CA PHE A 292 15.94 -2.88 23.76
C PHE A 292 14.96 -3.76 24.55
N GLU A 293 15.10 -3.81 25.85
CA GLU A 293 14.23 -4.64 26.69
C GLU A 293 12.77 -4.20 26.60
N GLU A 294 12.50 -2.89 26.54
CA GLU A 294 11.15 -2.34 26.34
C GLU A 294 10.54 -2.82 25.02
N SER A 295 11.32 -2.88 23.95
CA SER A 295 10.88 -3.40 22.66
C SER A 295 10.55 -4.89 22.74
N LYS A 296 11.41 -5.70 23.36
CA LYS A 296 11.15 -7.15 23.55
C LYS A 296 9.84 -7.38 24.31
N GLU A 297 9.62 -6.65 25.39
CA GLU A 297 8.41 -6.79 26.22
C GLU A 297 7.15 -6.43 25.44
N ILE A 298 7.13 -5.26 24.75
CA ILE A 298 5.95 -4.78 24.04
C ILE A 298 5.60 -5.69 22.85
N TYR A 299 6.58 -6.03 22.02
CA TYR A 299 6.34 -6.86 20.84
C TYR A 299 6.00 -8.31 21.22
N ALA A 300 6.56 -8.84 22.32
CA ALA A 300 6.16 -10.16 22.83
C ALA A 300 4.72 -10.15 23.34
N ALA A 301 4.33 -9.13 24.13
CA ALA A 301 2.95 -8.97 24.59
C ALA A 301 1.97 -8.82 23.42
N ARG A 302 2.33 -8.01 22.43
CA ARG A 302 1.51 -7.84 21.21
C ARG A 302 1.34 -9.13 20.44
N ARG A 303 2.38 -9.95 20.32
CA ARG A 303 2.29 -11.25 19.65
C ARG A 303 1.26 -12.16 20.30
N GLU A 304 1.21 -12.22 21.64
CA GLU A 304 0.22 -13.02 22.36
C GLU A 304 -1.21 -12.48 22.17
N GLU A 305 -1.38 -11.14 22.17
CA GLU A 305 -2.69 -10.52 21.85
C GLU A 305 -3.15 -10.89 20.43
N LEU A 306 -2.24 -10.84 19.45
CA LEU A 306 -2.53 -11.19 18.07
C LEU A 306 -2.90 -12.68 17.93
N ARG A 307 -2.19 -13.59 18.62
CA ARG A 307 -2.55 -15.01 18.66
C ARG A 307 -3.95 -15.24 19.22
N ALA A 308 -4.30 -14.52 20.30
CA ALA A 308 -5.63 -14.59 20.88
C ALA A 308 -6.70 -14.06 19.92
N TRP A 309 -6.42 -12.94 19.24
CA TRP A 309 -7.31 -12.38 18.22
C TRP A 309 -7.50 -13.35 17.05
N VAL A 310 -6.42 -13.93 16.50
CA VAL A 310 -6.46 -14.89 15.40
C VAL A 310 -7.29 -16.11 15.79
N LYS A 311 -7.11 -16.64 16.99
CA LYS A 311 -7.88 -17.78 17.49
C LYS A 311 -9.39 -17.46 17.51
N ALA A 312 -9.76 -16.27 17.98
CA ALA A 312 -11.16 -15.83 17.99
C ALA A 312 -11.69 -15.65 16.55
N GLN A 313 -10.89 -15.03 15.67
CA GLN A 313 -11.26 -14.80 14.27
C GLN A 313 -11.46 -16.12 13.51
N LYS A 314 -10.56 -17.09 13.66
CA LYS A 314 -10.68 -18.41 13.05
C LYS A 314 -11.90 -19.20 13.59
N ALA A 315 -12.32 -18.97 14.84
CA ALA A 315 -13.56 -19.55 15.37
C ALA A 315 -14.81 -18.96 14.69
N VAL A 316 -14.87 -17.63 14.51
CA VAL A 316 -15.95 -16.95 13.76
C VAL A 316 -16.00 -17.44 12.32
N GLU A 317 -14.83 -17.56 11.66
CA GLU A 317 -14.74 -18.12 10.30
C GLU A 317 -15.29 -19.55 10.23
N ALA A 318 -14.91 -20.41 11.18
CA ALA A 318 -15.36 -21.80 11.21
C ALA A 318 -16.89 -21.92 11.39
N GLU A 319 -17.46 -21.10 12.27
CA GLU A 319 -18.92 -21.02 12.45
C GLU A 319 -19.60 -20.57 11.17
N TRP A 320 -19.13 -19.49 10.53
CA TRP A 320 -19.68 -18.99 9.28
C TRP A 320 -19.58 -20.04 8.17
N ARG A 321 -18.42 -20.72 8.01
CA ARG A 321 -18.23 -21.80 7.03
C ARG A 321 -19.19 -22.97 7.25
N SER A 322 -19.43 -23.32 8.50
CA SER A 322 -20.38 -24.40 8.85
C SER A 322 -21.80 -24.05 8.45
N ALA A 323 -22.21 -22.80 8.67
CA ALA A 323 -23.54 -22.28 8.34
C ALA A 323 -23.73 -22.01 6.83
N ASN A 324 -22.65 -21.75 6.07
CA ASN A 324 -22.68 -21.27 4.69
C ASN A 324 -21.82 -22.11 3.76
N LYS A 325 -22.04 -23.42 3.69
CA LYS A 325 -21.15 -24.38 3.00
C LYS A 325 -20.85 -24.05 1.53
N GLU A 326 -21.85 -23.59 0.78
CA GLU A 326 -21.66 -23.22 -0.63
C GLU A 326 -20.87 -21.94 -0.79
N LEU A 327 -21.15 -20.92 0.04
CA LEU A 327 -20.38 -19.67 0.05
C LEU A 327 -18.94 -19.92 0.52
N ALA A 328 -18.74 -20.84 1.48
CA ALA A 328 -17.42 -21.21 1.94
C ALA A 328 -16.57 -21.83 0.81
N ARG A 329 -17.16 -22.75 0.03
CA ARG A 329 -16.48 -23.32 -1.15
C ARG A 329 -16.18 -22.24 -2.20
N LYS A 330 -17.13 -21.32 -2.42
CA LYS A 330 -16.91 -20.19 -3.34
C LYS A 330 -15.78 -19.27 -2.84
N LEU A 331 -15.72 -18.99 -1.55
CA LEU A 331 -14.62 -18.22 -0.96
C LEU A 331 -13.28 -18.91 -1.18
N ASP A 332 -13.19 -20.22 -0.99
CA ASP A 332 -11.97 -20.98 -1.23
C ASP A 332 -11.54 -20.90 -2.70
N MET A 333 -12.47 -21.02 -3.65
CA MET A 333 -12.20 -20.83 -5.09
C MET A 333 -11.66 -19.41 -5.39
N PHE A 334 -12.25 -18.38 -4.77
CA PHE A 334 -11.79 -17.00 -4.95
C PHE A 334 -10.37 -16.81 -4.43
N LEU A 335 -10.09 -17.28 -3.22
CA LEU A 335 -8.76 -17.17 -2.59
C LEU A 335 -7.70 -17.99 -3.33
N ALA A 336 -8.09 -19.13 -3.93
CA ALA A 336 -7.22 -19.96 -4.76
C ALA A 336 -7.08 -19.45 -6.21
N SER A 337 -7.81 -18.39 -6.59
CA SER A 337 -7.89 -17.90 -7.98
C SER A 337 -8.34 -18.99 -8.97
N GLU A 338 -9.19 -19.93 -8.53
CA GLU A 338 -9.71 -20.97 -9.37
C GLU A 338 -10.73 -20.41 -10.37
N LEU A 339 -10.58 -20.79 -11.63
CA LEU A 339 -11.49 -20.39 -12.70
C LEU A 339 -12.55 -21.48 -12.94
N PRO A 340 -13.80 -21.08 -13.20
CA PRO A 340 -14.82 -22.05 -13.64
C PRO A 340 -14.48 -22.58 -15.04
N ALA A 341 -14.94 -23.78 -15.34
CA ALA A 341 -14.82 -24.32 -16.70
C ALA A 341 -15.68 -23.48 -17.68
N ILE A 342 -15.04 -22.97 -18.71
CA ILE A 342 -15.66 -22.19 -19.77
C ILE A 342 -15.35 -22.84 -21.11
N ASP A 343 -16.38 -23.20 -21.87
CA ASP A 343 -16.21 -23.62 -23.27
C ASP A 343 -16.09 -22.39 -24.17
N TYR A 344 -14.86 -21.91 -24.34
CA TYR A 344 -14.57 -20.76 -25.17
C TYR A 344 -14.90 -20.98 -26.65
N LYS A 345 -14.96 -22.24 -27.12
CA LYS A 345 -15.30 -22.56 -28.50
C LYS A 345 -16.78 -22.41 -28.82
N SER A 346 -17.64 -22.46 -27.78
CA SER A 346 -19.06 -22.22 -27.93
C SER A 346 -19.46 -20.74 -27.99
N ILE A 347 -18.51 -19.83 -27.78
CA ILE A 347 -18.80 -18.39 -27.83
C ILE A 347 -18.97 -17.95 -29.29
N GLU A 348 -20.19 -17.58 -29.63
CA GLU A 348 -20.50 -17.07 -30.96
C GLU A 348 -19.88 -15.70 -31.18
N MET A 349 -19.07 -15.59 -32.23
CA MET A 349 -18.41 -14.34 -32.63
C MET A 349 -19.07 -13.80 -33.90
N LYS A 350 -19.28 -12.48 -33.95
CA LYS A 350 -19.73 -11.82 -35.17
C LYS A 350 -18.59 -11.84 -36.17
N ALA A 351 -18.86 -12.37 -37.38
CA ALA A 351 -17.92 -12.33 -38.49
C ALA A 351 -17.65 -10.87 -38.92
N ASP A 352 -16.48 -10.65 -39.52
CA ASP A 352 -16.06 -9.37 -40.09
C ASP A 352 -16.19 -8.18 -39.09
N SER A 353 -15.79 -8.41 -37.83
CA SER A 353 -15.83 -7.39 -36.80
C SER A 353 -14.43 -7.10 -36.24
N ALA A 354 -14.22 -5.89 -35.74
CA ALA A 354 -12.97 -5.53 -35.08
C ALA A 354 -12.70 -6.43 -33.84
N THR A 355 -11.44 -6.76 -33.58
CA THR A 355 -11.02 -7.62 -32.45
C THR A 355 -11.50 -7.09 -31.10
N ARG A 356 -11.56 -5.77 -30.90
CA ARG A 356 -12.17 -5.16 -29.68
C ARG A 356 -13.64 -5.53 -29.48
N ALA A 357 -14.42 -5.73 -30.59
CA ALA A 357 -15.80 -6.18 -30.49
C ALA A 357 -15.90 -7.67 -30.10
N ALA A 358 -14.99 -8.51 -30.59
CA ALA A 358 -14.84 -9.87 -30.13
C ALA A 358 -14.46 -9.94 -28.66
N SER A 359 -13.50 -9.09 -28.22
CA SER A 359 -13.15 -8.91 -26.80
C SER A 359 -14.37 -8.58 -25.95
N ALA A 360 -15.22 -7.64 -26.39
CA ALA A 360 -16.47 -7.30 -25.67
C ALA A 360 -17.40 -8.51 -25.49
N THR A 361 -17.50 -9.37 -26.52
CA THR A 361 -18.31 -10.59 -26.44
C THR A 361 -17.76 -11.55 -25.39
N VAL A 362 -16.45 -11.79 -25.39
CA VAL A 362 -15.78 -12.64 -24.38
C VAL A 362 -15.91 -12.04 -22.99
N LEU A 363 -15.69 -10.74 -22.83
CA LEU A 363 -15.86 -10.05 -21.56
C LEU A 363 -17.28 -10.17 -20.99
N GLY A 364 -18.29 -10.14 -21.86
CA GLY A 364 -19.69 -10.40 -21.48
C GLY A 364 -19.88 -11.80 -20.89
N VAL A 365 -19.28 -12.83 -21.51
CA VAL A 365 -19.31 -14.21 -21.00
C VAL A 365 -18.54 -14.31 -19.67
N LEU A 366 -17.36 -13.70 -19.59
CA LEU A 366 -16.58 -13.68 -18.34
C LEU A 366 -17.34 -12.98 -17.21
N ALA A 367 -18.07 -11.91 -17.51
CA ALA A 367 -18.90 -11.24 -16.53
C ALA A 367 -19.98 -12.16 -15.93
N GLU A 368 -20.52 -13.08 -16.70
CA GLU A 368 -21.55 -14.03 -16.23
C GLU A 368 -20.94 -15.25 -15.52
N ARG A 369 -19.74 -15.69 -15.93
CA ARG A 369 -19.13 -16.93 -15.47
C ARG A 369 -18.10 -16.76 -14.37
N VAL A 370 -17.34 -15.68 -14.38
CA VAL A 370 -16.22 -15.41 -13.43
C VAL A 370 -16.66 -14.35 -12.44
N GLU A 371 -17.19 -14.79 -11.31
CA GLU A 371 -17.83 -13.89 -10.35
C GLU A 371 -16.82 -12.95 -9.66
N ASN A 372 -15.59 -13.39 -9.45
CA ASN A 372 -14.53 -12.61 -8.82
C ASN A 372 -13.64 -11.80 -9.79
N MET A 373 -14.04 -11.73 -11.07
CA MET A 373 -13.37 -10.82 -12.01
C MET A 373 -13.91 -9.40 -11.81
N ILE A 374 -12.99 -8.44 -11.73
CA ILE A 374 -13.28 -7.00 -11.69
C ILE A 374 -12.67 -6.36 -12.92
N VAL A 375 -13.47 -5.65 -13.70
CA VAL A 375 -13.01 -4.93 -14.89
C VAL A 375 -13.12 -3.43 -14.66
N ALA A 376 -12.09 -2.68 -15.08
CA ALA A 376 -12.05 -1.23 -15.03
C ALA A 376 -11.83 -0.60 -16.40
N SER A 377 -12.22 0.67 -16.52
CA SER A 377 -11.86 1.51 -17.66
C SER A 377 -11.56 2.93 -17.19
N ALA A 378 -10.66 3.59 -17.93
CA ALA A 378 -10.31 5.00 -17.72
C ALA A 378 -11.25 5.94 -18.51
N ASP A 379 -12.57 5.78 -18.28
CA ASP A 379 -13.66 6.50 -18.97
C ASP A 379 -13.77 6.24 -20.49
N LEU A 380 -13.32 5.08 -20.94
CA LEU A 380 -13.28 4.69 -22.35
C LEU A 380 -14.11 3.43 -22.65
N SER A 381 -14.90 2.93 -21.71
CA SER A 381 -15.54 1.61 -21.77
C SER A 381 -16.40 1.38 -23.04
N ASN A 382 -17.03 2.41 -23.55
CA ASN A 382 -17.83 2.34 -24.79
C ASN A 382 -16.95 2.22 -26.05
N SER A 383 -15.69 2.61 -25.99
CA SER A 383 -14.74 2.58 -27.10
C SER A 383 -13.72 1.45 -26.98
N ASP A 384 -13.11 1.25 -25.80
CA ASP A 384 -12.23 0.11 -25.52
C ASP A 384 -12.98 -1.23 -25.38
N LYS A 385 -14.32 -1.14 -25.41
CA LYS A 385 -15.25 -2.27 -25.38
C LYS A 385 -15.27 -3.09 -24.07
N THR A 386 -14.74 -2.56 -22.99
CA THR A 386 -14.94 -3.13 -21.66
C THR A 386 -16.41 -3.01 -21.19
N ASP A 387 -17.21 -2.18 -21.85
CA ASP A 387 -18.67 -2.10 -21.67
C ASP A 387 -19.38 -3.43 -21.95
N GLY A 388 -18.78 -4.35 -22.70
CA GLY A 388 -19.27 -5.71 -22.86
C GLY A 388 -19.39 -6.44 -21.50
N PHE A 389 -18.43 -6.19 -20.60
CA PHE A 389 -18.49 -6.67 -19.23
C PHE A 389 -19.51 -5.89 -18.39
N LEU A 390 -19.48 -4.55 -18.44
CA LEU A 390 -20.35 -3.68 -17.67
C LEU A 390 -21.84 -3.95 -17.92
N LYS A 391 -22.23 -4.24 -19.16
CA LYS A 391 -23.63 -4.56 -19.54
C LYS A 391 -24.20 -5.80 -18.83
N LYS A 392 -23.32 -6.65 -18.26
CA LYS A 392 -23.70 -7.89 -17.55
C LYS A 392 -23.57 -7.76 -16.02
N THR A 393 -23.16 -6.61 -15.54
CA THR A 393 -22.98 -6.30 -14.11
C THR A 393 -23.33 -4.83 -13.85
N LYS A 394 -22.90 -4.30 -12.72
CA LYS A 394 -22.98 -2.86 -12.41
C LYS A 394 -21.63 -2.33 -11.92
N ALA A 395 -21.48 -1.01 -12.01
CA ALA A 395 -20.30 -0.33 -11.47
C ALA A 395 -20.38 -0.25 -9.93
N PHE A 396 -19.21 -0.15 -9.29
CA PHE A 396 -19.11 0.21 -7.89
C PHE A 396 -19.62 1.63 -7.65
N THR A 397 -20.31 1.82 -6.55
CA THR A 397 -20.72 3.13 -6.06
C THR A 397 -20.46 3.23 -4.57
N LYS A 398 -20.56 4.41 -4.00
CA LYS A 398 -20.41 4.62 -2.56
C LYS A 398 -21.35 3.66 -1.78
N GLY A 399 -20.74 2.79 -0.96
CA GLY A 399 -21.44 1.83 -0.13
C GLY A 399 -21.99 0.57 -0.84
N ASP A 400 -21.85 0.48 -2.18
CA ASP A 400 -22.28 -0.69 -2.95
C ASP A 400 -21.16 -1.27 -3.80
N PHE A 401 -20.59 -2.38 -3.33
CA PHE A 401 -19.52 -3.16 -3.98
C PHE A 401 -20.01 -4.53 -4.48
N SER A 402 -21.32 -4.70 -4.63
CA SER A 402 -21.93 -5.93 -5.16
C SER A 402 -21.80 -6.07 -6.69
N GLY A 403 -21.47 -4.99 -7.39
CA GLY A 403 -21.08 -5.02 -8.80
C GLY A 403 -19.69 -5.60 -9.04
N LYS A 404 -19.20 -5.50 -10.29
CA LYS A 404 -17.89 -6.02 -10.73
C LYS A 404 -17.17 -5.08 -11.69
N PHE A 405 -17.65 -3.85 -11.84
CA PHE A 405 -17.03 -2.87 -12.72
C PHE A 405 -16.55 -1.66 -11.95
N PHE A 406 -15.33 -1.23 -12.24
CA PHE A 406 -14.74 -0.06 -11.61
C PHE A 406 -14.56 1.08 -12.61
N GLN A 407 -15.27 2.19 -12.37
CA GLN A 407 -15.15 3.43 -13.12
C GLN A 407 -13.99 4.27 -12.53
N ALA A 408 -12.82 4.21 -13.15
CA ALA A 408 -11.65 4.92 -12.66
C ALA A 408 -11.68 6.44 -12.96
N GLY A 409 -12.44 6.84 -13.99
CA GLY A 409 -12.30 8.15 -14.62
C GLY A 409 -11.00 8.23 -15.43
N VAL A 410 -10.71 9.38 -16.03
CA VAL A 410 -9.50 9.55 -16.86
C VAL A 410 -8.27 9.61 -15.97
N SER A 411 -7.71 8.45 -15.64
CA SER A 411 -6.53 8.30 -14.77
C SER A 411 -5.92 6.89 -14.92
N GLU A 412 -5.27 6.64 -16.03
CA GLU A 412 -4.77 5.32 -16.42
C GLU A 412 -3.73 4.77 -15.44
N LEU A 413 -2.77 5.58 -14.99
CA LEU A 413 -1.75 5.16 -14.02
C LEU A 413 -2.39 4.76 -12.69
N THR A 414 -3.30 5.61 -12.18
CA THR A 414 -4.01 5.31 -10.92
C THR A 414 -4.82 4.02 -11.05
N MET A 415 -5.55 3.86 -12.16
CA MET A 415 -6.33 2.65 -12.46
C MET A 415 -5.45 1.39 -12.44
N ALA A 416 -4.33 1.42 -13.15
CA ALA A 416 -3.41 0.29 -13.25
C ALA A 416 -2.80 -0.07 -11.88
N CYS A 417 -2.41 0.92 -11.07
CA CYS A 417 -1.91 0.69 -9.71
C CYS A 417 -2.99 0.14 -8.77
N ILE A 418 -4.25 0.57 -8.93
CA ILE A 418 -5.38 0.01 -8.20
C ILE A 418 -5.55 -1.47 -8.54
N MET A 419 -5.42 -1.86 -9.82
CA MET A 419 -5.46 -3.27 -10.22
C MET A 419 -4.33 -4.09 -9.56
N ASN A 420 -3.12 -3.53 -9.48
CA ASN A 420 -2.02 -4.16 -8.75
C ASN A 420 -2.38 -4.39 -7.27
N GLY A 421 -2.98 -3.40 -6.63
CA GLY A 421 -3.43 -3.50 -5.24
C GLY A 421 -4.53 -4.54 -5.03
N MET A 422 -5.47 -4.65 -5.97
CA MET A 422 -6.49 -5.71 -5.96
C MET A 422 -5.86 -7.10 -6.07
N ALA A 423 -4.88 -7.26 -6.96
CA ALA A 423 -4.15 -8.52 -7.12
C ALA A 423 -3.36 -8.89 -5.85
N LEU A 424 -2.71 -7.91 -5.20
CA LEU A 424 -1.99 -8.10 -3.93
C LEU A 424 -2.92 -8.49 -2.78
N HIS A 425 -4.15 -7.96 -2.78
CA HIS A 425 -5.15 -8.39 -1.80
C HIS A 425 -5.52 -9.86 -1.95
N GLY A 426 -5.66 -10.30 -3.20
CA GLY A 426 -6.13 -11.64 -3.53
C GLY A 426 -7.66 -11.78 -3.49
N GLY A 427 -8.16 -12.94 -3.90
CA GLY A 427 -9.59 -13.23 -3.97
C GLY A 427 -10.30 -12.65 -5.21
N VAL A 428 -9.64 -11.80 -5.98
CA VAL A 428 -10.19 -11.17 -7.18
C VAL A 428 -9.23 -11.30 -8.37
N ILE A 429 -9.77 -11.21 -9.58
CA ILE A 429 -9.04 -11.22 -10.84
C ILE A 429 -9.23 -9.84 -11.49
N PRO A 430 -8.26 -8.93 -11.34
CA PRO A 430 -8.39 -7.58 -11.87
C PRO A 430 -8.02 -7.51 -13.35
N ALA A 431 -8.81 -6.74 -14.09
CA ALA A 431 -8.53 -6.38 -15.48
C ALA A 431 -8.85 -4.91 -15.72
N CYS A 432 -8.12 -4.24 -16.58
CA CYS A 432 -8.42 -2.85 -16.94
C CYS A 432 -8.15 -2.57 -18.41
N GLY A 433 -8.94 -1.67 -18.97
CA GLY A 433 -8.91 -1.30 -20.38
C GLY A 433 -8.62 0.16 -20.64
N THR A 434 -7.90 0.43 -21.73
CA THR A 434 -7.68 1.74 -22.34
C THR A 434 -7.23 1.55 -23.79
N PHE A 435 -6.94 2.64 -24.51
CA PHE A 435 -6.30 2.57 -25.82
C PHE A 435 -4.82 2.23 -25.70
N PHE A 436 -4.27 1.55 -26.68
CA PHE A 436 -2.89 1.07 -26.60
C PHE A 436 -1.86 2.20 -26.50
N VAL A 437 -2.06 3.32 -27.16
CA VAL A 437 -1.20 4.50 -27.03
C VAL A 437 -1.11 4.98 -25.59
N PHE A 438 -2.18 4.85 -24.79
CA PHE A 438 -2.21 5.27 -23.40
C PHE A 438 -1.61 4.23 -22.44
N SER A 439 -1.09 3.11 -22.96
CA SER A 439 -0.20 2.24 -22.18
C SER A 439 1.03 2.99 -21.65
N ASP A 440 1.44 4.08 -22.34
CA ASP A 440 2.52 4.95 -21.89
C ASP A 440 2.24 5.57 -20.51
N TYR A 441 0.99 5.94 -20.22
CA TYR A 441 0.60 6.36 -18.87
C TYR A 441 0.67 5.22 -17.86
N MET A 442 0.48 3.97 -18.29
CA MET A 442 0.39 2.80 -17.42
C MET A 442 1.75 2.11 -17.19
N LYS A 443 2.76 2.36 -18.02
CA LYS A 443 4.07 1.69 -17.98
C LYS A 443 4.67 1.51 -16.59
N PRO A 444 4.68 2.52 -15.68
CA PRO A 444 5.24 2.35 -14.34
C PRO A 444 4.50 1.28 -13.52
N ALA A 445 3.17 1.23 -13.65
CA ALA A 445 2.35 0.25 -12.95
C ALA A 445 2.50 -1.16 -13.54
N VAL A 446 2.54 -1.28 -14.88
CA VAL A 446 2.78 -2.55 -15.59
C VAL A 446 4.13 -3.12 -15.21
N ARG A 447 5.16 -2.27 -15.11
CA ARG A 447 6.48 -2.68 -14.63
C ARG A 447 6.41 -3.27 -13.21
N LEU A 448 5.69 -2.65 -12.28
CA LEU A 448 5.53 -3.18 -10.93
C LEU A 448 4.70 -4.47 -10.91
N SER A 449 3.67 -4.61 -11.75
CA SER A 449 2.95 -5.89 -11.91
C SER A 449 3.92 -7.03 -12.25
N ALA A 450 4.81 -6.79 -13.20
CA ALA A 450 5.80 -7.78 -13.62
C ALA A 450 6.81 -8.09 -12.52
N LEU A 451 7.34 -7.08 -11.82
CA LEU A 451 8.27 -7.25 -10.72
C LEU A 451 7.66 -8.04 -9.54
N MET A 452 6.39 -7.82 -9.25
CA MET A 452 5.66 -8.52 -8.19
C MET A 452 5.01 -9.83 -8.65
N HIS A 453 5.18 -10.22 -9.93
CA HIS A 453 4.55 -11.41 -10.53
C HIS A 453 3.02 -11.46 -10.36
N LEU A 454 2.36 -10.30 -10.52
CA LEU A 454 0.92 -10.18 -10.31
C LEU A 454 0.13 -10.63 -11.52
N HIS A 455 -0.99 -11.29 -11.26
CA HIS A 455 -1.97 -11.64 -12.28
C HIS A 455 -2.95 -10.48 -12.49
N VAL A 456 -2.55 -9.50 -13.31
CA VAL A 456 -3.38 -8.37 -13.78
C VAL A 456 -3.53 -8.48 -15.29
N ILE A 457 -4.75 -8.30 -15.78
CA ILE A 457 -5.05 -8.35 -17.23
C ILE A 457 -5.17 -6.92 -17.75
N TYR A 458 -4.27 -6.54 -18.65
CA TYR A 458 -4.29 -5.25 -19.34
C TYR A 458 -4.92 -5.42 -20.72
N ILE A 459 -5.99 -4.68 -21.01
CA ILE A 459 -6.74 -4.74 -22.28
C ILE A 459 -6.47 -3.46 -23.04
N TRP A 460 -5.60 -3.53 -24.05
CA TRP A 460 -5.25 -2.41 -24.89
C TRP A 460 -5.88 -2.55 -26.26
N THR A 461 -6.68 -1.55 -26.65
CA THR A 461 -7.38 -1.51 -27.94
C THR A 461 -6.82 -0.40 -28.82
N HIS A 462 -7.29 -0.31 -30.07
CA HIS A 462 -6.80 0.68 -31.02
C HIS A 462 -5.28 0.52 -31.27
N ASP A 463 -4.86 -0.71 -31.52
CA ASP A 463 -3.47 -1.18 -31.57
C ASP A 463 -2.84 -1.14 -32.96
N SER A 464 -3.37 -0.35 -33.85
CA SER A 464 -2.97 -0.43 -35.25
C SER A 464 -2.86 0.95 -35.89
N PHE A 465 -1.96 1.06 -36.88
CA PHE A 465 -1.86 2.22 -37.76
C PHE A 465 -3.16 2.51 -38.53
N ARG A 466 -4.15 1.60 -38.54
CA ARG A 466 -5.46 1.77 -39.18
C ARG A 466 -6.46 2.61 -38.39
N VAL A 467 -6.11 3.05 -37.21
CA VAL A 467 -6.98 3.94 -36.40
C VAL A 467 -7.08 5.36 -36.98
N GLY A 468 -6.30 5.70 -37.93
CA GLY A 468 -6.13 6.93 -38.73
C GLY A 468 -6.96 8.17 -38.45
N GLU A 469 -8.25 8.03 -38.23
CA GLU A 469 -9.19 9.15 -38.03
C GLU A 469 -8.94 9.93 -36.72
N ASP A 470 -8.37 9.30 -35.70
CA ASP A 470 -8.10 9.96 -34.41
C ASP A 470 -6.81 10.78 -34.40
N GLY A 471 -6.00 10.65 -35.46
CA GLY A 471 -4.75 11.40 -35.66
C GLY A 471 -3.54 10.85 -34.89
N PRO A 472 -2.36 11.48 -35.05
CA PRO A 472 -1.08 10.92 -34.56
C PRO A 472 -1.01 10.67 -33.05
N THR A 473 -1.74 11.44 -32.25
CA THR A 473 -1.76 11.29 -30.77
C THR A 473 -2.40 9.98 -30.30
N HIS A 474 -3.12 9.27 -31.20
CA HIS A 474 -3.85 8.04 -30.92
C HIS A 474 -3.32 6.85 -31.73
N GLN A 475 -2.21 7.01 -32.43
CA GLN A 475 -1.56 5.98 -33.25
C GLN A 475 -0.44 5.28 -32.48
N PRO A 476 -0.62 4.03 -32.02
CA PRO A 476 0.37 3.32 -31.19
C PRO A 476 1.44 2.61 -32.05
N ILE A 477 2.14 3.32 -32.92
CA ILE A 477 3.06 2.71 -33.89
C ILE A 477 4.32 2.15 -33.21
N GLU A 478 4.90 2.90 -32.27
CA GLU A 478 6.11 2.52 -31.54
C GLU A 478 5.86 1.64 -30.31
N HIS A 479 4.61 1.51 -29.89
CA HIS A 479 4.24 0.80 -28.65
C HIS A 479 4.30 -0.72 -28.80
N GLU A 480 4.38 -1.24 -29.99
CA GLU A 480 4.47 -2.68 -30.25
C GLU A 480 5.90 -3.23 -30.13
N ALA A 481 6.91 -2.36 -29.96
CA ALA A 481 8.33 -2.72 -29.91
C ALA A 481 8.80 -3.27 -28.55
#